data_376a51c6fbfe3210ab5beb5b37a3cc51
#
_entry.id   376a51c6fbfe3210ab5beb5b37a3cc51
#
_cell.length_a   1.000
_cell.length_b   1.000
_cell.length_c   1.000
_cell.angle_alpha   90.00
_cell.angle_beta   90.00
_cell.angle_gamma   90.00
#
_symmetry.space_group_name_H-M   'P 1'
#
loop_
_entity.id
_entity.type
_entity.pdbx_description
1 polymer ?
#
loop_
_entity_poly.entity_id
_entity_poly.type
_entity_poly.pdbx_seq_one_letter_code
_entity_poly.pdbx_strand_id
1 'polypeptide(L)'
;AGVGEVLTSFVIRFALLLGALFFFRVGISWTLIWVPFGVLVLVSLGVGFGLLLTPVGILYYDVAQALPLALYLWMFLTPVLYPVAPVHASFASAVNPISPLLNTTRSWLLTGAPEHIGGFFLSGVLAAGALLAGWLIYRLALPILLERIGA
;
A
#
# COMPACT_ATOMS: atom_id res chain seq x y z
N ALA A 1 0.85 13.03 -15.54
CA ALA A 1 2.24 12.59 -15.60
C ALA A 1 2.61 11.50 -14.58
N GLY A 2 2.03 11.45 -13.39
CA GLY A 2 2.50 10.58 -12.32
C GLY A 2 2.26 9.06 -12.47
N VAL A 3 1.16 8.62 -13.06
CA VAL A 3 0.77 7.20 -13.05
C VAL A 3 1.73 6.34 -13.90
N GLY A 4 2.15 6.83 -15.06
CA GLY A 4 3.08 6.12 -15.93
C GLY A 4 4.46 5.94 -15.30
N GLU A 5 4.99 6.98 -14.65
CA GLU A 5 6.28 6.92 -13.95
C GLU A 5 6.25 5.96 -12.76
N VAL A 6 5.16 5.96 -11.99
CA VAL A 6 4.96 5.04 -10.87
C VAL A 6 4.89 3.61 -11.37
N LEU A 7 4.14 3.36 -12.44
CA LEU A 7 4.00 2.02 -13.03
C LEU A 7 5.34 1.50 -13.57
N THR A 8 6.08 2.34 -14.29
CA THR A 8 7.39 1.98 -14.83
C THR A 8 8.38 1.67 -13.72
N SER A 9 8.46 2.54 -12.70
CA SER A 9 9.30 2.31 -11.52
C SER A 9 8.92 1.03 -10.77
N PHE A 10 7.63 0.74 -10.67
CA PHE A 10 7.13 -0.48 -10.07
C PHE A 10 7.57 -1.72 -10.86
N VAL A 11 7.37 -1.73 -12.17
CA VAL A 11 7.76 -2.85 -13.04
C VAL A 11 9.26 -3.13 -12.95
N ILE A 12 10.10 -2.09 -12.98
CA ILE A 12 11.56 -2.23 -12.86
C ILE A 12 11.92 -2.83 -11.50
N ARG A 13 11.37 -2.33 -10.41
CA ARG A 13 11.65 -2.84 -9.04
C ARG A 13 11.16 -4.27 -8.87
N PHE A 14 10.01 -4.60 -9.44
CA PHE A 14 9.46 -5.95 -9.40
C PHE A 14 10.31 -6.93 -10.22
N ALA A 15 10.79 -6.53 -11.40
CA ALA A 15 11.71 -7.33 -12.21
C ALA A 15 13.04 -7.56 -11.49
N LEU A 16 13.60 -6.54 -10.83
CA LEU A 16 14.80 -6.67 -10.00
C LEU A 16 14.59 -7.62 -8.83
N LEU A 17 13.43 -7.56 -8.17
CA LEU A 17 13.07 -8.47 -7.09
C LEU A 17 13.03 -9.91 -7.59
N LEU A 18 12.37 -10.18 -8.71
CA LEU A 18 12.33 -11.52 -9.31
C LEU A 18 13.73 -12.01 -9.69
N GLY A 19 14.56 -11.14 -10.26
CA GLY A 19 15.96 -11.44 -10.57
C GLY A 19 16.78 -11.80 -9.32
N ALA A 20 16.59 -11.05 -8.23
CA ALA A 20 17.24 -11.33 -6.95
C ALA A 20 16.79 -12.68 -6.36
N LEU A 21 15.49 -12.99 -6.37
CA LEU A 21 14.96 -14.26 -5.89
C LEU A 21 15.54 -15.45 -6.67
N PHE A 22 15.67 -15.29 -7.98
CA PHE A 22 16.29 -16.31 -8.83
C PHE A 22 17.79 -16.48 -8.52
N PHE A 23 18.50 -15.37 -8.34
CA PHE A 23 19.95 -15.38 -8.03
C PHE A 23 20.24 -16.02 -6.67
N PHE A 24 19.43 -15.69 -5.63
CA PHE A 24 19.60 -16.26 -4.29
C PHE A 24 19.01 -17.66 -4.12
N ARG A 25 18.50 -18.26 -5.20
CA ARG A 25 17.87 -19.61 -5.17
C ARG A 25 16.83 -19.76 -4.06
N VAL A 26 16.08 -18.71 -3.76
CA VAL A 26 14.94 -18.81 -2.85
C VAL A 26 13.95 -19.77 -3.49
N GLY A 27 13.60 -20.84 -2.78
CA GLY A 27 12.78 -21.91 -3.33
C GLY A 27 11.50 -21.35 -3.93
N ILE A 28 11.27 -21.60 -5.23
CA ILE A 28 10.08 -21.14 -5.95
C ILE A 28 8.90 -21.94 -5.39
N SER A 29 8.13 -21.32 -4.51
CA SER A 29 6.91 -21.87 -3.97
C SER A 29 5.71 -21.55 -4.86
N TRP A 30 4.71 -22.42 -4.89
CA TRP A 30 3.44 -22.16 -5.58
C TRP A 30 2.75 -20.88 -5.11
N THR A 31 3.05 -20.44 -3.89
CA THR A 31 2.52 -19.20 -3.31
C THR A 31 3.03 -17.94 -4.00
N LEU A 32 4.10 -18.03 -4.80
CA LEU A 32 4.61 -16.90 -5.59
C LEU A 32 3.54 -16.35 -6.56
N ILE A 33 2.61 -17.20 -7.01
CA ILE A 33 1.50 -16.78 -7.90
C ILE A 33 0.55 -15.79 -7.22
N TRP A 34 0.49 -15.80 -5.87
CA TRP A 34 -0.35 -14.90 -5.07
C TRP A 34 0.31 -13.56 -4.76
N VAL A 35 1.61 -13.43 -4.96
CA VAL A 35 2.35 -12.19 -4.69
C VAL A 35 1.82 -11.00 -5.50
N PRO A 36 1.56 -11.12 -6.82
CA PRO A 36 0.97 -10.03 -7.60
C PRO A 36 -0.40 -9.58 -7.05
N PHE A 37 -1.20 -10.52 -6.55
CA PHE A 37 -2.47 -10.19 -5.92
C PHE A 37 -2.27 -9.41 -4.61
N GLY A 38 -1.34 -9.84 -3.75
CA GLY A 38 -0.98 -9.10 -2.54
C GLY A 38 -0.50 -7.67 -2.83
N VAL A 39 0.33 -7.51 -3.85
CA VAL A 39 0.80 -6.20 -4.31
C VAL A 39 -0.36 -5.36 -4.83
N LEU A 40 -1.29 -5.94 -5.59
CA LEU A 40 -2.45 -5.23 -6.11
C LEU A 40 -3.33 -4.69 -4.98
N VAL A 41 -3.56 -5.49 -3.93
CA VAL A 41 -4.31 -5.05 -2.73
C VAL A 41 -3.59 -3.91 -2.01
N LEU A 42 -2.25 -3.99 -1.86
CA LEU A 42 -1.45 -2.91 -1.28
C LEU A 42 -1.55 -1.61 -2.09
N VAL A 43 -1.42 -1.69 -3.41
CA VAL A 43 -1.58 -0.54 -4.32
C VAL A 43 -3.00 0.03 -4.21
N SER A 44 -4.01 -0.83 -4.17
CA SER A 44 -5.41 -0.43 -4.03
C SER A 44 -5.66 0.34 -2.73
N LEU A 45 -5.05 -0.11 -1.62
CA LEU A 45 -5.12 0.61 -0.35
C LEU A 45 -4.47 1.99 -0.47
N GLY A 46 -3.28 2.08 -1.06
CA GLY A 46 -2.58 3.35 -1.27
C GLY A 46 -3.34 4.32 -2.15
N VAL A 47 -3.92 3.84 -3.25
CA VAL A 47 -4.77 4.65 -4.14
C VAL A 47 -6.03 5.11 -3.41
N GLY A 48 -6.67 4.24 -2.64
CA GLY A 48 -7.85 4.60 -1.85
C GLY A 48 -7.57 5.74 -0.87
N PHE A 49 -6.51 5.64 -0.08
CA PHE A 49 -6.09 6.72 0.81
C PHE A 49 -5.66 7.98 0.04
N GLY A 50 -4.97 7.83 -1.09
CA GLY A 50 -4.61 8.95 -1.95
C GLY A 50 -5.83 9.73 -2.44
N LEU A 51 -6.88 9.02 -2.90
CA LEU A 51 -8.13 9.65 -3.36
C LEU A 51 -8.87 10.35 -2.21
N LEU A 52 -8.87 9.78 -1.00
CA LEU A 52 -9.46 10.39 0.19
C LEU A 52 -8.74 11.69 0.58
N LEU A 53 -7.42 11.72 0.48
CA LEU A 53 -6.60 12.87 0.88
C LEU A 53 -6.49 13.94 -0.21
N THR A 54 -6.76 13.61 -1.47
CA THR A 54 -6.64 14.54 -2.60
C THR A 54 -7.46 15.82 -2.42
N PRO A 55 -8.76 15.78 -2.07
CA PRO A 55 -9.54 17.00 -1.87
C PRO A 55 -8.99 17.88 -0.75
N VAL A 56 -8.52 17.24 0.33
CA VAL A 56 -7.95 17.96 1.48
C VAL A 56 -6.62 18.61 1.09
N GLY A 57 -5.76 17.90 0.36
CA GLY A 57 -4.49 18.43 -0.10
C GLY A 57 -4.62 19.57 -1.12
N ILE A 58 -5.69 19.59 -1.93
CA ILE A 58 -5.97 20.69 -2.85
C ILE A 58 -6.48 21.93 -2.08
N LEU A 59 -7.30 21.74 -1.06
CA LEU A 59 -7.85 22.82 -0.25
C LEU A 59 -6.84 23.41 0.73
N TYR A 60 -5.98 22.57 1.28
CA TYR A 60 -5.01 22.96 2.31
C TYR A 60 -3.59 22.61 1.87
N TYR A 61 -2.87 23.62 1.40
CA TYR A 61 -1.49 23.48 0.92
C TYR A 61 -0.54 22.87 1.98
N ASP A 62 -0.73 23.24 3.25
CA ASP A 62 0.09 22.74 4.36
C ASP A 62 -0.05 21.23 4.52
N VAL A 63 -1.26 20.68 4.29
CA VAL A 63 -1.50 19.23 4.33
C VAL A 63 -0.74 18.54 3.21
N ALA A 64 -0.75 19.11 1.99
CA ALA A 64 -0.02 18.55 0.86
C ALA A 64 1.50 18.54 1.11
N GLN A 65 2.04 19.56 1.78
CA GLN A 65 3.45 19.61 2.14
C GLN A 65 3.83 18.68 3.31
N ALA A 66 2.94 18.51 4.29
CA ALA A 66 3.18 17.63 5.44
C ALA A 66 3.02 16.14 5.08
N LEU A 67 2.27 15.82 4.03
CA LEU A 67 1.97 14.44 3.64
C LEU A 67 3.22 13.56 3.39
N PRO A 68 4.25 14.02 2.65
CA PRO A 68 5.47 13.23 2.47
C PRO A 68 6.14 12.88 3.80
N LEU A 69 6.23 13.84 4.72
CA LEU A 69 6.80 13.60 6.06
C LEU A 69 5.97 12.57 6.85
N ALA A 70 4.65 12.71 6.82
CA ALA A 70 3.75 11.75 7.46
C ALA A 70 3.92 10.34 6.87
N LEU A 71 4.07 10.20 5.55
CA LEU A 71 4.31 8.92 4.90
C LEU A 71 5.69 8.32 5.26
N TYR A 72 6.73 9.14 5.41
CA TYR A 72 8.03 8.67 5.90
C TYR A 72 7.91 8.12 7.34
N LEU A 73 7.23 8.83 8.23
CA LEU A 73 6.98 8.35 9.59
C LEU A 73 6.15 7.06 9.59
N TRP A 74 5.12 6.99 8.75
CA TRP A 74 4.30 5.80 8.60
C TRP A 74 5.09 4.59 8.11
N MET A 75 6.06 4.80 7.23
CA MET A 75 6.96 3.74 6.76
C MET A 75 7.75 3.11 7.92
N PHE A 76 8.19 3.90 8.92
CA PHE A 76 8.86 3.37 10.11
C PHE A 76 7.92 2.63 11.06
N LEU A 77 6.64 3.01 11.11
CA LEU A 77 5.63 2.29 11.88
C LEU A 77 5.21 0.98 11.22
N THR A 78 5.42 0.86 9.91
CA THR A 78 5.10 -0.35 9.15
C THR A 78 6.33 -1.26 9.11
N PRO A 79 6.21 -2.59 9.35
CA PRO A 79 7.35 -3.51 9.35
C PRO A 79 7.86 -3.80 7.92
N VAL A 80 8.24 -2.75 7.20
CA VAL A 80 8.79 -2.86 5.83
C VAL A 80 10.25 -3.26 5.90
N LEU A 81 11.02 -2.63 6.80
CA LEU A 81 12.48 -2.75 6.88
C LEU A 81 12.95 -3.82 7.86
N TYR A 82 12.09 -4.27 8.76
CA TYR A 82 12.44 -5.23 9.80
C TYR A 82 11.39 -6.35 9.91
N PRO A 83 11.79 -7.60 10.13
CA PRO A 83 10.85 -8.67 10.43
C PRO A 83 10.29 -8.47 11.84
N VAL A 84 8.97 -8.45 11.99
CA VAL A 84 8.34 -8.45 13.31
C VAL A 84 8.36 -9.87 13.84
N ALA A 85 9.17 -10.12 14.87
CA ALA A 85 9.07 -11.36 15.62
C ALA A 85 7.69 -11.43 16.30
N PRO A 86 7.03 -12.62 16.30
CA PRO A 86 5.67 -12.76 16.83
C PRO A 86 5.51 -12.35 18.30
N VAL A 87 6.61 -12.29 19.07
CA VAL A 87 6.64 -11.89 20.47
C VAL A 87 6.54 -10.35 20.65
N HIS A 88 6.82 -9.56 19.62
CA HIS A 88 6.85 -8.11 19.66
C HIS A 88 5.89 -7.46 18.68
N ALA A 89 4.72 -8.08 18.46
CA ALA A 89 3.64 -7.41 17.74
C ALA A 89 3.26 -6.15 18.52
N SER A 90 3.94 -5.04 18.22
CA SER A 90 3.63 -3.77 18.86
C SER A 90 2.21 -3.37 18.48
N PHE A 91 1.52 -2.66 19.38
CA PHE A 91 0.19 -2.12 19.12
C PHE A 91 0.13 -1.40 17.76
N ALA A 92 1.20 -0.73 17.36
CA ALA A 92 1.33 -0.07 16.07
C ALA A 92 1.21 -1.05 14.87
N SER A 93 1.77 -2.26 14.95
CA SER A 93 1.66 -3.25 13.88
C SER A 93 0.28 -3.92 13.83
N ALA A 94 -0.41 -4.00 14.97
CA ALA A 94 -1.76 -4.58 15.05
C ALA A 94 -2.84 -3.64 14.49
N VAL A 95 -2.67 -2.32 14.67
CA VAL A 95 -3.62 -1.30 14.19
C VAL A 95 -3.38 -0.90 12.73
N ASN A 96 -2.17 -1.10 12.22
CA ASN A 96 -1.79 -0.70 10.86
C ASN A 96 -2.31 -1.71 9.83
N PRO A 97 -3.26 -1.33 8.93
CA PRO A 97 -3.82 -2.25 7.94
C PRO A 97 -2.81 -2.70 6.86
N ILE A 98 -1.69 -2.00 6.73
CA ILE A 98 -0.62 -2.36 5.79
C ILE A 98 0.19 -3.55 6.31
N SER A 99 0.35 -3.67 7.64
CA SER A 99 1.18 -4.70 8.25
C SER A 99 0.74 -6.14 7.90
N PRO A 100 -0.53 -6.55 8.03
CA PRO A 100 -0.95 -7.89 7.64
C PRO A 100 -0.82 -8.14 6.14
N LEU A 101 -1.10 -7.13 5.30
CA LEU A 101 -0.94 -7.25 3.84
C LEU A 101 0.52 -7.50 3.47
N LEU A 102 1.42 -6.71 4.05
CA LEU A 102 2.85 -6.81 3.78
C LEU A 102 3.43 -8.16 4.28
N ASN A 103 3.10 -8.55 5.52
CA ASN A 103 3.59 -9.77 6.12
C ASN A 103 3.11 -11.00 5.35
N THR A 104 1.84 -11.06 4.96
CA THR A 104 1.29 -12.16 4.17
C THR A 104 1.90 -12.22 2.78
N THR A 105 2.04 -11.08 2.10
CA THR A 105 2.68 -11.02 0.77
C THR A 105 4.15 -11.45 0.85
N ARG A 106 4.85 -11.05 1.91
CA ARG A 106 6.23 -11.44 2.18
C ARG A 106 6.37 -12.94 2.51
N SER A 107 5.44 -13.51 3.28
CA SER A 107 5.43 -14.94 3.58
C SER A 107 5.17 -15.79 2.34
N TRP A 108 4.29 -15.35 1.44
CA TRP A 108 4.13 -16.00 0.14
C TRP A 108 5.40 -15.99 -0.70
N LEU A 109 6.20 -14.93 -0.57
CA LEU A 109 7.45 -14.78 -1.32
C LEU A 109 8.58 -15.65 -0.76
N LEU A 110 8.71 -15.73 0.57
CA LEU A 110 9.89 -16.29 1.25
C LEU A 110 9.68 -17.70 1.80
N THR A 111 8.55 -17.95 2.45
CA THR A 111 8.33 -19.19 3.22
C THR A 111 7.34 -20.15 2.54
N GLY A 112 6.54 -19.66 1.61
CA GLY A 112 5.50 -20.45 0.95
C GLY A 112 4.31 -20.80 1.85
N ALA A 113 4.30 -20.36 3.11
CA ALA A 113 3.20 -20.58 4.04
C ALA A 113 2.44 -19.26 4.26
N PRO A 114 1.12 -19.24 4.07
CA PRO A 114 0.35 -18.04 4.31
C PRO A 114 0.21 -17.77 5.80
N GLU A 115 0.84 -16.72 6.28
CA GLU A 115 0.67 -16.23 7.64
C GLU A 115 -0.39 -15.11 7.66
N HIS A 116 -1.19 -15.05 8.73
CA HIS A 116 -2.15 -13.97 8.98
C HIS A 116 -3.21 -13.73 7.87
N ILE A 117 -3.74 -14.81 7.26
CA ILE A 117 -4.76 -14.73 6.18
C ILE A 117 -5.97 -13.88 6.60
N GLY A 118 -6.45 -14.03 7.85
CA GLY A 118 -7.58 -13.24 8.37
C GLY A 118 -7.29 -11.74 8.34
N GLY A 119 -6.09 -11.33 8.77
CA GLY A 119 -5.64 -9.94 8.69
C GLY A 119 -5.52 -9.44 7.26
N PHE A 120 -5.06 -10.29 6.33
CA PHE A 120 -4.97 -9.96 4.91
C PHE A 120 -6.35 -9.67 4.32
N PHE A 121 -7.34 -10.53 4.57
CA PHE A 121 -8.72 -10.31 4.08
C PHE A 121 -9.35 -9.06 4.69
N LEU A 122 -9.19 -8.86 6.00
CA LEU A 122 -9.70 -7.65 6.67
C LEU A 122 -9.11 -6.39 6.04
N SER A 123 -7.79 -6.36 5.84
CA SER A 123 -7.12 -5.23 5.19
C SER A 123 -7.51 -5.09 3.72
N GLY A 124 -7.80 -6.18 3.02
CA GLY A 124 -8.34 -6.17 1.67
C GLY A 124 -9.72 -5.52 1.59
N VAL A 125 -10.61 -5.85 2.54
CA VAL A 125 -11.93 -5.20 2.66
C VAL A 125 -11.78 -3.71 2.96
N LEU A 126 -10.87 -3.34 3.85
CA LEU A 126 -10.55 -1.93 4.13
C LEU A 126 -10.00 -1.21 2.89
N ALA A 127 -9.15 -1.87 2.10
CA ALA A 127 -8.63 -1.32 0.85
C ALA A 127 -9.75 -1.05 -0.16
N ALA A 128 -10.66 -2.02 -0.33
CA ALA A 128 -11.83 -1.86 -1.21
C ALA A 128 -12.76 -0.73 -0.71
N GLY A 129 -13.02 -0.68 0.59
CA GLY A 129 -13.79 0.39 1.22
C GLY A 129 -13.15 1.77 1.03
N ALA A 130 -11.84 1.87 1.26
CA ALA A 130 -11.09 3.12 1.06
C ALA A 130 -11.10 3.57 -0.41
N LEU A 131 -10.99 2.63 -1.37
CA LEU A 131 -11.10 2.93 -2.79
C LEU A 131 -12.49 3.46 -3.16
N LEU A 132 -13.55 2.80 -2.73
CA LEU A 132 -14.92 3.21 -3.02
C LEU A 132 -15.24 4.56 -2.38
N ALA A 133 -14.91 4.73 -1.11
CA ALA A 133 -15.13 5.99 -0.40
C ALA A 133 -14.28 7.12 -1.01
N GLY A 134 -13.01 6.85 -1.29
CA GLY A 134 -12.10 7.81 -1.94
C GLY A 134 -12.60 8.23 -3.31
N TRP A 135 -13.05 7.27 -4.13
CA TRP A 135 -13.61 7.56 -5.44
C TRP A 135 -14.89 8.41 -5.36
N LEU A 136 -15.81 8.07 -4.44
CA LEU A 136 -17.03 8.83 -4.23
C LEU A 136 -16.74 10.26 -3.76
N ILE A 137 -15.89 10.42 -2.76
CA ILE A 137 -15.52 11.73 -2.20
C ILE A 137 -14.80 12.57 -3.27
N TYR A 138 -13.86 11.97 -4.01
CA TYR A 138 -13.17 12.64 -5.09
C TYR A 138 -14.15 13.13 -6.17
N ARG A 139 -15.08 12.27 -6.59
CA ARG A 139 -16.09 12.60 -7.60
C ARG A 139 -17.03 13.73 -7.14
N LEU A 140 -17.42 13.73 -5.87
CA LEU A 140 -18.27 14.79 -5.30
C LEU A 140 -17.52 16.11 -5.09
N ALA A 141 -16.24 16.03 -4.73
CA ALA A 141 -15.41 17.20 -4.51
C ALA A 141 -14.95 17.87 -5.81
N LEU A 142 -14.80 17.09 -6.89
CA LEU A 142 -14.24 17.58 -8.16
C LEU A 142 -14.90 18.85 -8.70
N PRO A 143 -16.24 18.99 -8.81
CA PRO A 143 -16.86 20.21 -9.30
C PRO A 143 -16.57 21.42 -8.43
N ILE A 144 -16.61 21.25 -7.11
CA ILE A 144 -16.34 22.32 -6.14
C ILE A 144 -14.87 22.77 -6.22
N LEU A 145 -13.96 21.82 -6.45
CA LEU A 145 -12.54 22.12 -6.60
C LEU A 145 -12.25 22.88 -7.89
N LEU A 146 -12.91 22.51 -8.99
CA LEU A 146 -12.75 23.19 -10.29
C LEU A 146 -13.26 24.63 -10.24
N GLU A 147 -14.37 24.90 -9.57
CA GLU A 147 -14.87 26.26 -9.38
C GLU A 147 -13.89 27.14 -8.60
N ARG A 148 -13.22 26.58 -7.58
CA ARG A 148 -12.24 27.33 -6.77
C ARG A 148 -10.91 27.58 -7.47
N ILE A 149 -10.49 26.70 -8.37
CA ILE A 149 -9.23 26.85 -9.12
C ILE A 149 -9.44 27.73 -10.36
N GLY A 150 -10.67 27.79 -10.89
CA GLY A 150 -11.01 28.57 -12.06
C GLY A 150 -11.46 30.02 -11.76
N ALA A 151 -11.59 30.39 -10.50
CA ALA A 151 -11.86 31.77 -10.05
C ALA A 151 -10.58 32.44 -9.56
#